data_c695ac3dc380db051b0abe06144bccad
#
_entry.id   c695ac3dc380db051b0abe06144bccad
#
_cell.length_a   1.000
_cell.length_b   1.000
_cell.length_c   1.000
_cell.angle_alpha   90.00
_cell.angle_beta   90.00
_cell.angle_gamma   90.00
#
_symmetry.space_group_name_H-M   'P 1'
#
loop_
_entity.id
_entity.type
_entity.pdbx_description
1 polymer ?
#
loop_
_entity_poly.entity_id
_entity_poly.type
_entity_poly.pdbx_seq_one_letter_code
_entity_poly.pdbx_strand_id
1 'polypeptide(L)'
;MAVNRVPVLKRCRTLGLDPVYLGIDKKSNRKSGRANKKVSEYGLQLREKQKAKFIYGVLEKPFRNYFKRAEKMNGMTGDNLMTLLELRLDNVIFRLGLARTRKEARQIVDHKHVLVNGKCVNI
;
A
#
# COMPACT_ATOMS: atom_id res chain seq x y z
N MET A 1 6.71 2.59 -16.21
CA MET A 1 6.69 2.35 -14.74
C MET A 1 6.02 1.02 -14.41
N ALA A 2 6.54 0.25 -13.46
CA ALA A 2 5.93 -1.03 -13.06
C ALA A 2 4.64 -0.78 -12.26
N VAL A 3 3.51 -1.21 -12.80
CA VAL A 3 2.18 -1.00 -12.21
C VAL A 3 1.69 -2.31 -11.58
N ASN A 4 1.14 -2.22 -10.37
CA ASN A 4 0.49 -3.35 -9.72
C ASN A 4 -0.92 -3.58 -10.30
N ARG A 5 -1.05 -4.58 -11.18
CA ARG A 5 -2.32 -4.93 -11.87
C ARG A 5 -3.10 -6.07 -11.18
N VAL A 6 -2.79 -6.37 -9.94
CA VAL A 6 -3.45 -7.47 -9.20
C VAL A 6 -4.94 -7.15 -8.98
N PRO A 7 -5.86 -8.14 -9.18
CA PRO A 7 -7.28 -7.97 -8.90
C PRO A 7 -7.53 -7.63 -7.43
N VAL A 8 -8.08 -6.43 -7.16
CA VAL A 8 -8.17 -5.86 -5.80
C VAL A 8 -9.06 -6.71 -4.90
N LEU A 9 -10.29 -7.02 -5.29
CA LEU A 9 -11.24 -7.78 -4.46
C LEU A 9 -10.74 -9.19 -4.11
N LYS A 10 -10.07 -9.86 -5.07
CA LYS A 10 -9.45 -11.16 -4.83
C LYS A 10 -8.34 -11.06 -3.80
N ARG A 11 -7.51 -10.04 -3.93
CA ARG A 11 -6.37 -9.83 -3.02
C ARG A 11 -6.83 -9.42 -1.61
N CYS A 12 -7.82 -8.53 -1.52
CA CYS A 12 -8.43 -8.15 -0.24
C CYS A 12 -8.94 -9.38 0.53
N ARG A 13 -9.67 -10.28 -0.13
CA ARG A 13 -10.15 -11.53 0.49
C ARG A 13 -9.00 -12.42 0.98
N THR A 14 -7.94 -12.56 0.17
CA THR A 14 -6.78 -13.39 0.55
C THR A 14 -6.04 -12.82 1.76
N LEU A 15 -5.96 -11.49 1.87
CA LEU A 15 -5.25 -10.79 2.93
C LEU A 15 -6.12 -10.49 4.15
N GLY A 16 -7.45 -10.66 4.05
CA GLY A 16 -8.39 -10.28 5.11
C GLY A 16 -8.52 -8.76 5.27
N LEU A 17 -8.44 -8.01 4.16
CA LEU A 17 -8.59 -6.55 4.13
C LEU A 17 -9.98 -6.18 3.61
N ASP A 18 -10.58 -5.13 4.21
CA ASP A 18 -11.80 -4.55 3.67
C ASP A 18 -11.45 -3.68 2.44
N PRO A 19 -12.11 -3.86 1.28
CA PRO A 19 -11.91 -3.02 0.10
C PRO A 19 -12.14 -1.53 0.33
N VAL A 20 -13.05 -1.18 1.25
CA VAL A 20 -13.33 0.22 1.63
C VAL A 20 -12.08 0.95 2.10
N TYR A 21 -11.18 0.23 2.79
CA TYR A 21 -9.89 0.78 3.24
C TYR A 21 -8.99 1.27 2.09
N LEU A 22 -9.23 0.77 0.89
CA LEU A 22 -8.51 1.15 -0.34
C LEU A 22 -9.26 2.19 -1.18
N GLY A 23 -10.40 2.70 -0.68
CA GLY A 23 -11.27 3.61 -1.41
C GLY A 23 -12.15 2.92 -2.46
N ILE A 24 -12.47 1.63 -2.28
CA ILE A 24 -13.26 0.84 -3.22
C ILE A 24 -14.56 0.39 -2.57
N ASP A 25 -15.69 0.91 -3.03
CA ASP A 25 -17.02 0.63 -2.46
C ASP A 25 -17.62 -0.73 -2.89
N LYS A 26 -16.92 -1.45 -3.78
CA LYS A 26 -17.39 -2.76 -4.26
C LYS A 26 -17.16 -3.84 -3.21
N LYS A 27 -18.24 -4.49 -2.78
CA LYS A 27 -18.20 -5.68 -1.93
C LYS A 27 -18.14 -6.95 -2.78
N SER A 28 -17.45 -7.97 -2.27
CA SER A 28 -17.40 -9.28 -2.89
C SER A 28 -18.34 -10.23 -2.17
N ASN A 29 -19.30 -10.80 -2.89
CA ASN A 29 -20.22 -11.81 -2.34
C ASN A 29 -19.56 -13.20 -2.17
N ARG A 30 -18.34 -13.36 -2.68
CA ARG A 30 -17.60 -14.63 -2.56
C ARG A 30 -16.94 -14.72 -1.18
N LYS A 31 -17.28 -15.75 -0.43
CA LYS A 31 -16.60 -16.07 0.84
C LYS A 31 -15.12 -16.44 0.56
N SER A 32 -14.23 -16.15 1.51
CA SER A 32 -12.85 -16.63 1.47
C SER A 32 -12.86 -18.17 1.52
N GLY A 33 -12.57 -18.81 0.39
CA GLY A 33 -12.43 -20.27 0.36
C GLY A 33 -11.16 -20.69 1.12
N ARG A 34 -11.27 -21.61 2.08
CA ARG A 34 -10.23 -22.16 2.97
C ARG A 34 -10.04 -21.41 4.29
N ALA A 35 -11.12 -21.16 5.00
CA ALA A 35 -11.10 -20.60 6.36
C ALA A 35 -10.36 -21.50 7.38
N ASN A 36 -10.19 -22.80 7.11
CA ASN A 36 -9.78 -23.80 8.11
C ASN A 36 -8.33 -24.29 8.01
N LYS A 37 -7.47 -23.68 7.18
CA LYS A 37 -6.07 -24.07 7.16
C LYS A 37 -5.30 -23.34 8.26
N LYS A 38 -4.76 -24.09 9.23
CA LYS A 38 -3.87 -23.55 10.26
C LYS A 38 -2.68 -22.84 9.56
N VAL A 39 -2.53 -21.54 9.82
CA VAL A 39 -1.46 -20.73 9.22
C VAL A 39 -0.26 -20.82 10.16
N SER A 40 0.92 -21.11 9.61
CA SER A 40 2.18 -21.06 10.36
C SER A 40 2.52 -19.63 10.78
N GLU A 41 3.35 -19.47 11.80
CA GLU A 41 3.81 -18.17 12.26
C GLU A 41 4.50 -17.38 11.12
N TYR A 42 5.38 -18.03 10.37
CA TYR A 42 5.98 -17.46 9.15
C TYR A 42 4.91 -16.97 8.16
N GLY A 43 3.83 -17.73 7.96
CA GLY A 43 2.72 -17.35 7.10
C GLY A 43 1.96 -16.12 7.59
N LEU A 44 1.85 -15.93 8.90
CA LEU A 44 1.24 -14.74 9.51
C LEU A 44 2.12 -13.50 9.25
N GLN A 45 3.41 -13.58 9.54
CA GLN A 45 4.35 -12.49 9.29
C GLN A 45 4.41 -12.11 7.80
N LEU A 46 4.44 -13.10 6.91
CA LEU A 46 4.38 -12.86 5.46
C LEU A 46 3.08 -12.17 5.06
N ARG A 47 1.95 -12.54 5.65
CA ARG A 47 0.65 -11.92 5.37
C ARG A 47 0.64 -10.44 5.77
N GLU A 48 1.17 -10.09 6.93
CA GLU A 48 1.26 -8.68 7.38
C GLU A 48 2.14 -7.84 6.44
N LYS A 49 3.30 -8.35 6.07
CA LYS A 49 4.14 -7.71 5.04
C LYS A 49 3.38 -7.50 3.73
N GLN A 50 2.63 -8.51 3.26
CA GLN A 50 1.85 -8.41 2.02
C GLN A 50 0.68 -7.43 2.16
N LYS A 51 0.06 -7.29 3.34
CA LYS A 51 -0.96 -6.27 3.61
C LYS A 51 -0.38 -4.87 3.42
N ALA A 52 0.72 -4.55 4.09
CA ALA A 52 1.37 -3.25 3.98
C ALA A 52 1.71 -2.92 2.51
N LYS A 53 2.38 -3.83 1.81
CA LYS A 53 2.70 -3.65 0.38
C LYS A 53 1.47 -3.39 -0.48
N PHE A 54 0.38 -4.09 -0.22
CA PHE A 54 -0.83 -4.00 -1.02
C PHE A 54 -1.60 -2.69 -0.75
N ILE A 55 -1.69 -2.26 0.51
CA ILE A 55 -2.34 -1.01 0.91
C ILE A 55 -1.67 0.19 0.22
N TYR A 56 -0.34 0.26 0.27
CA TYR A 56 0.42 1.37 -0.33
C TYR A 56 0.74 1.16 -1.82
N GLY A 57 0.36 0.02 -2.40
CA GLY A 57 0.61 -0.28 -3.81
C GLY A 57 2.09 -0.40 -4.19
N VAL A 58 2.95 -0.71 -3.22
CA VAL A 58 4.41 -0.79 -3.40
C VAL A 58 4.83 -2.19 -3.84
N LEU A 59 5.71 -2.26 -4.84
CA LEU A 59 6.30 -3.52 -5.29
C LEU A 59 7.42 -3.99 -4.34
N GLU A 60 7.85 -5.27 -4.47
CA GLU A 60 8.81 -5.90 -3.54
C GLU A 60 10.14 -5.15 -3.45
N LYS A 61 10.73 -4.81 -4.60
CA LYS A 61 12.04 -4.14 -4.64
C LYS A 61 12.02 -2.76 -3.96
N PRO A 62 11.09 -1.83 -4.30
CA PRO A 62 10.95 -0.58 -3.57
C PRO A 62 10.64 -0.76 -2.09
N PHE A 63 9.76 -1.71 -1.73
CA PHE A 63 9.44 -1.98 -0.33
C PHE A 63 10.68 -2.39 0.48
N ARG A 64 11.53 -3.25 -0.09
CA ARG A 64 12.79 -3.66 0.53
C ARG A 64 13.74 -2.46 0.72
N ASN A 65 13.75 -1.51 -0.21
CA ASN A 65 14.55 -0.29 -0.07
C ASN A 65 14.04 0.60 1.06
N TYR A 66 12.70 0.75 1.22
CA TYR A 66 12.12 1.45 2.37
C TYR A 66 12.47 0.77 3.69
N PHE A 67 12.43 -0.55 3.74
CA PHE A 67 12.81 -1.32 4.93
C PHE A 67 14.27 -1.06 5.32
N LYS A 68 15.21 -1.16 4.37
CA LYS A 68 16.62 -0.86 4.60
C LYS A 68 16.88 0.58 5.07
N ARG A 69 16.05 1.55 4.63
CA ARG A 69 16.13 2.94 5.12
C ARG A 69 15.59 3.03 6.55
N ALA A 70 14.48 2.36 6.84
CA ALA A 70 13.89 2.34 8.16
C ALA A 70 14.82 1.73 9.23
N GLU A 71 15.59 0.69 8.87
CA GLU A 71 16.60 0.07 9.74
C GLU A 71 17.72 1.03 10.15
N LYS A 72 18.04 2.00 9.30
CA LYS A 72 19.10 3.01 9.55
C LYS A 72 18.62 4.20 10.38
N MET A 73 17.31 4.33 10.59
CA MET A 73 16.72 5.42 11.35
C MET A 73 16.67 5.05 12.83
N ASN A 74 16.82 6.05 13.70
CA ASN A 74 16.66 5.86 15.13
C ASN A 74 15.21 5.49 15.47
N GLY A 75 15.00 4.57 16.41
CA GLY A 75 13.68 4.14 16.87
C GLY A 75 13.30 2.75 16.36
N MET A 76 12.01 2.40 16.48
CA MET A 76 11.49 1.10 16.03
C MET A 76 11.41 1.04 14.51
N THR A 77 12.05 0.04 13.91
CA THR A 77 12.08 -0.15 12.44
C THR A 77 10.69 -0.24 11.83
N GLY A 78 9.73 -0.85 12.53
CA GLY A 78 8.34 -0.94 12.08
C GLY A 78 7.66 0.41 11.94
N ASP A 79 7.78 1.26 12.95
CA ASP A 79 7.19 2.61 12.96
C ASP A 79 7.87 3.51 11.92
N ASN A 80 9.20 3.42 11.83
CA ASN A 80 9.97 4.14 10.81
C ASN A 80 9.54 3.74 9.39
N LEU A 81 9.31 2.45 9.16
CA LEU A 81 8.83 1.95 7.87
C LEU A 81 7.44 2.49 7.54
N MET A 82 6.52 2.46 8.51
CA MET A 82 5.17 3.00 8.31
C MET A 82 5.21 4.51 8.05
N THR A 83 6.02 5.25 8.77
CA THR A 83 6.24 6.69 8.55
C THR A 83 6.76 6.96 7.13
N LEU A 84 7.77 6.22 6.68
CA LEU A 84 8.29 6.38 5.32
C LEU A 84 7.26 6.06 4.23
N LEU A 85 6.37 5.10 4.46
CA LEU A 85 5.29 4.75 3.54
C LEU A 85 4.17 5.81 3.54
N GLU A 86 3.85 6.39 4.71
CA GLU A 86 2.86 7.46 4.82
C GLU A 86 3.34 8.78 4.21
N LEU A 87 4.63 9.09 4.28
CA LEU A 87 5.24 10.30 3.70
C LEU A 87 5.32 10.29 2.16
N ARG A 88 4.96 9.20 1.50
CA ARG A 88 4.94 9.16 0.04
C ARG A 88 3.92 10.15 -0.52
N LEU A 89 4.29 10.88 -1.56
CA LEU A 89 3.44 11.92 -2.15
C LEU A 89 2.09 11.36 -2.65
N ASP A 90 2.08 10.18 -3.26
CA ASP A 90 0.84 9.50 -3.70
C ASP A 90 -0.10 9.21 -2.51
N ASN A 91 0.46 8.80 -1.38
CA ASN A 91 -0.32 8.55 -0.18
C ASN A 91 -0.81 9.85 0.47
N VAL A 92 0.01 10.89 0.51
CA VAL A 92 -0.38 12.22 1.03
C VAL A 92 -1.57 12.77 0.25
N ILE A 93 -1.55 12.71 -1.08
CA ILE A 93 -2.65 13.15 -1.94
C ILE A 93 -3.93 12.35 -1.67
N PHE A 94 -3.80 11.04 -1.49
CA PHE A 94 -4.93 10.19 -1.11
C PHE A 94 -5.50 10.59 0.27
N ARG A 95 -4.64 10.83 1.26
CA ARG A 95 -5.05 11.26 2.62
C ARG A 95 -5.70 12.64 2.63
N LEU A 96 -5.29 13.54 1.77
CA LEU A 96 -5.91 14.86 1.57
C LEU A 96 -7.29 14.77 0.87
N GLY A 97 -7.70 13.60 0.42
CA GLY A 97 -8.99 13.41 -0.25
C GLY A 97 -9.03 13.89 -1.71
N LEU A 98 -7.89 14.24 -2.30
CA LEU A 98 -7.78 14.68 -3.69
C LEU A 98 -7.92 13.53 -4.71
N ALA A 99 -7.86 12.30 -4.24
CA ALA A 99 -8.06 11.10 -5.05
C ALA A 99 -8.86 10.06 -4.26
N ARG A 100 -9.69 9.29 -4.95
CA ARG A 100 -10.49 8.21 -4.34
C ARG A 100 -9.66 7.00 -3.93
N THR A 101 -8.58 6.75 -4.67
CA THR A 101 -7.70 5.60 -4.43
C THR A 101 -6.24 6.01 -4.53
N ARG A 102 -5.35 5.28 -3.85
CA ARG A 102 -3.91 5.49 -3.98
C ARG A 102 -3.38 5.29 -5.40
N LYS A 103 -4.04 4.47 -6.21
CA LYS A 103 -3.68 4.28 -7.64
C LYS A 103 -3.98 5.54 -8.46
N GLU A 104 -5.12 6.15 -8.22
CA GLU A 104 -5.50 7.42 -8.83
C GLU A 104 -4.56 8.55 -8.38
N ALA A 105 -4.31 8.66 -7.07
CA ALA A 105 -3.35 9.60 -6.52
C ALA A 105 -1.98 9.49 -7.19
N ARG A 106 -1.49 8.26 -7.37
CA ARG A 106 -0.25 8.00 -8.06
C ARG A 106 -0.27 8.46 -9.51
N GLN A 107 -1.36 8.25 -10.23
CA GLN A 107 -1.51 8.72 -11.60
C GLN A 107 -1.49 10.24 -11.68
N ILE A 108 -2.14 10.93 -10.75
CA ILE A 108 -2.15 12.39 -10.65
C ILE A 108 -0.71 12.93 -10.47
N VAL A 109 0.08 12.30 -9.60
CA VAL A 109 1.50 12.67 -9.40
C VAL A 109 2.34 12.38 -10.63
N ASP A 110 2.21 11.19 -11.22
CA ASP A 110 2.98 10.77 -12.40
C ASP A 110 2.72 11.68 -13.61
N HIS A 111 1.50 12.21 -13.73
CA HIS A 111 1.11 13.17 -14.77
C HIS A 111 1.46 14.63 -14.41
N LYS A 112 2.20 14.85 -13.32
CA LYS A 112 2.68 16.18 -12.89
C LYS A 112 1.59 17.19 -12.59
N HIS A 113 0.40 16.74 -12.17
CA HIS A 113 -0.69 17.62 -11.76
C HIS A 113 -0.53 18.21 -10.36
N VAL A 114 0.53 17.82 -9.64
CA VAL A 114 0.81 18.26 -8.27
C VAL A 114 2.15 18.92 -8.18
N LEU A 115 2.17 20.08 -7.55
CA LEU A 115 3.37 20.84 -7.24
C LEU A 115 3.62 20.79 -5.73
N VAL A 116 4.86 20.63 -5.34
CA VAL A 116 5.30 20.77 -3.94
C VAL A 116 6.24 21.97 -3.90
N ASN A 117 5.85 23.01 -3.17
CA ASN A 117 6.58 24.30 -3.13
C ASN A 117 6.87 24.86 -4.53
N GLY A 118 5.88 24.80 -5.43
CA GLY A 118 5.99 25.31 -6.80
C GLY A 118 6.81 24.45 -7.77
N LYS A 119 7.29 23.27 -7.34
CA LYS A 119 8.09 22.36 -8.17
C LYS A 119 7.36 21.04 -8.39
N CYS A 120 7.43 20.50 -9.63
CA CYS A 120 6.99 19.14 -9.91
C CYS A 120 7.94 18.14 -9.25
N VAL A 121 7.39 17.29 -8.39
CA VAL A 121 8.12 16.24 -7.67
C VAL A 121 7.61 14.88 -8.11
N ASN A 122 8.50 13.92 -8.24
CA ASN A 122 8.16 12.51 -8.48
C ASN A 122 7.92 11.79 -7.15
N ILE A 123 7.28 10.60 -7.23
CA ILE A 123 6.99 9.75 -6.06
C ILE A 123 8.27 9.18 -5.43
#